data_d0e3419293e855fcdfc288592a08c0ae
#
_entry.id   d0e3419293e855fcdfc288592a08c0ae
#
_cell.length_a   1.000
_cell.length_b   1.000
_cell.length_c   1.000
_cell.angle_alpha   90.00
_cell.angle_beta   90.00
_cell.angle_gamma   90.00
#
_symmetry.space_group_name_H-M   'P 1'
#
loop_
_entity.id
_entity.type
_entity.pdbx_description
1 polymer ?
#
loop_
_entity_poly.entity_id
_entity_poly.type
_entity_poly.pdbx_seq_one_letter_code
_entity_poly.pdbx_strand_id
1 'polypeptide(L)'
;MRPSPDNAVSKSSVFTATRIDLHSQHPAIETQDFMQRPLPASDDGKFDLVSLSLVLNYVPDPAGRGEMLRRTTQFLRRCTEQEPGSPTSGLFPSLFLVLPAPCVANSRYLDEARLQGIMGSLGYTPVKRKLSAKLIYGLWRLEATAGAAGRTKWKKEEVNPGKSRNNFAITMG
;
A
#
# COMPACT_ATOMS: atom_id res chain seq x y z
N MET A 1 -9.22 -13.11 0.01
CA MET A 1 -9.68 -13.04 -1.40
C MET A 1 -8.44 -13.26 -2.24
N ARG A 2 -8.40 -14.33 -3.04
CA ARG A 2 -7.22 -14.63 -3.88
C ARG A 2 -7.18 -13.66 -5.06
N PRO A 3 -6.01 -13.24 -5.54
CA PRO A 3 -5.90 -12.45 -6.75
C PRO A 3 -6.51 -13.23 -7.92
N SER A 4 -7.45 -12.60 -8.62
CA SER A 4 -8.05 -13.19 -9.82
C SER A 4 -7.41 -12.57 -11.05
N PRO A 5 -7.00 -13.38 -12.05
CA PRO A 5 -6.53 -12.87 -13.33
C PRO A 5 -7.64 -12.18 -14.13
N ASP A 6 -8.90 -12.41 -13.78
CA ASP A 6 -10.10 -11.89 -14.48
C ASP A 6 -10.69 -10.61 -13.86
N ASN A 7 -9.90 -9.83 -13.12
CA ASN A 7 -10.39 -8.56 -12.59
C ASN A 7 -10.38 -7.43 -13.65
N ALA A 8 -11.02 -6.30 -13.34
CA ALA A 8 -11.14 -5.16 -14.25
C ALA A 8 -9.79 -4.61 -14.74
N VAL A 9 -8.74 -4.65 -13.89
CA VAL A 9 -7.39 -4.22 -14.26
C VAL A 9 -6.77 -5.17 -15.29
N SER A 10 -7.04 -6.48 -15.16
CA SER A 10 -6.53 -7.50 -16.09
C SER A 10 -7.16 -7.41 -17.48
N LYS A 11 -8.39 -6.93 -17.55
CA LYS A 11 -9.15 -6.78 -18.80
C LYS A 11 -8.93 -5.43 -19.47
N SER A 12 -8.24 -4.52 -18.80
CA SER A 12 -7.95 -3.19 -19.31
C SER A 12 -6.70 -3.21 -20.21
N SER A 13 -6.81 -2.67 -21.40
CA SER A 13 -5.66 -2.41 -22.29
C SER A 13 -4.76 -1.26 -21.80
N VAL A 14 -5.18 -0.55 -20.76
CA VAL A 14 -4.47 0.61 -20.20
C VAL A 14 -3.32 0.19 -19.27
N PHE A 15 -3.39 -1.02 -18.68
CA PHE A 15 -2.42 -1.45 -17.68
C PHE A 15 -1.62 -2.66 -18.14
N THR A 16 -0.29 -2.54 -18.08
CA THR A 16 0.61 -3.70 -18.06
C THR A 16 0.80 -4.13 -16.61
N ALA A 17 0.29 -5.31 -16.23
CA ALA A 17 0.24 -5.75 -14.84
C ALA A 17 1.14 -6.95 -14.56
N THR A 18 2.07 -6.79 -13.61
CA THR A 18 2.78 -7.91 -12.97
C THR A 18 2.00 -8.33 -11.72
N ARG A 19 1.74 -9.63 -11.56
CA ARG A 19 1.00 -10.17 -10.43
C ARG A 19 1.85 -11.17 -9.70
N ILE A 20 1.94 -11.01 -8.39
CA ILE A 20 2.64 -11.94 -7.51
C ILE A 20 1.73 -12.40 -6.39
N ASP A 21 1.92 -13.60 -5.93
CA ASP A 21 1.27 -14.18 -4.74
C ASP A 21 2.26 -15.13 -4.06
N LEU A 22 2.27 -15.14 -2.73
CA LEU A 22 3.16 -16.02 -1.95
C LEU A 22 2.90 -17.51 -2.23
N HIS A 23 1.65 -17.86 -2.53
CA HIS A 23 1.21 -19.23 -2.82
C HIS A 23 0.30 -19.26 -4.05
N SER A 24 0.81 -18.80 -5.19
CA SER A 24 0.05 -18.76 -6.43
C SER A 24 -0.38 -20.16 -6.85
N GLN A 25 -1.64 -20.26 -7.30
CA GLN A 25 -2.22 -21.47 -7.91
C GLN A 25 -2.66 -21.22 -9.35
N HIS A 26 -2.24 -20.10 -9.93
CA HIS A 26 -2.61 -19.72 -11.28
C HIS A 26 -1.37 -19.39 -12.11
N PRO A 27 -1.19 -19.94 -13.33
CA PRO A 27 0.02 -19.76 -14.13
C PRO A 27 0.32 -18.30 -14.53
N ALA A 28 -0.70 -17.45 -14.58
CA ALA A 28 -0.54 -16.01 -14.86
C ALA A 28 -0.18 -15.16 -13.63
N ILE A 29 0.07 -15.78 -12.47
CA ILE A 29 0.45 -15.12 -11.24
C ILE A 29 1.76 -15.75 -10.75
N GLU A 30 2.82 -14.96 -10.68
CA GLU A 30 4.13 -15.41 -10.26
C GLU A 30 4.11 -15.77 -8.76
N THR A 31 4.63 -16.95 -8.40
CA THR A 31 4.82 -17.31 -6.98
C THR A 31 6.04 -16.56 -6.47
N GLN A 32 5.83 -15.51 -5.71
CA GLN A 32 6.89 -14.68 -5.16
C GLN A 32 6.47 -13.97 -3.88
N ASP A 33 7.38 -13.96 -2.90
CA ASP A 33 7.27 -13.09 -1.72
C ASP A 33 7.64 -11.66 -2.08
N PHE A 34 6.72 -10.72 -1.89
CA PHE A 34 6.98 -9.30 -2.09
C PHE A 34 8.14 -8.78 -1.23
N MET A 35 8.30 -9.32 -0.02
CA MET A 35 9.37 -8.91 0.89
C MET A 35 10.76 -9.37 0.41
N GLN A 36 10.82 -10.42 -0.40
CA GLN A 36 12.07 -10.98 -0.96
C GLN A 36 12.29 -10.55 -2.42
N ARG A 37 11.30 -9.91 -3.07
CA ARG A 37 11.45 -9.47 -4.46
C ARG A 37 12.63 -8.50 -4.60
N PRO A 38 13.57 -8.71 -5.54
CA PRO A 38 14.65 -7.77 -5.80
C PRO A 38 14.12 -6.37 -6.09
N LEU A 39 14.78 -5.35 -5.53
CA LEU A 39 14.43 -3.96 -5.84
C LEU A 39 14.77 -3.64 -7.29
N PRO A 40 13.98 -2.82 -8.00
CA PRO A 40 14.32 -2.34 -9.33
C PRO A 40 15.66 -1.61 -9.34
N ALA A 41 16.55 -1.99 -10.28
CA ALA A 41 17.87 -1.37 -10.42
C ALA A 41 17.79 0.04 -11.04
N SER A 42 16.72 0.34 -11.80
CA SER A 42 16.50 1.62 -12.47
C SER A 42 15.02 2.00 -12.42
N ASP A 43 14.70 3.22 -12.82
CA ASP A 43 13.31 3.69 -12.88
C ASP A 43 12.47 2.95 -13.94
N ASP A 44 13.09 2.40 -14.98
CA ASP A 44 12.40 1.59 -16.00
C ASP A 44 11.80 0.30 -15.42
N GLY A 45 12.43 -0.27 -14.40
CA GLY A 45 11.94 -1.43 -13.69
C GLY A 45 10.87 -1.12 -12.62
N LYS A 46 10.54 0.16 -12.40
CA LYS A 46 9.54 0.58 -11.42
C LYS A 46 8.14 0.68 -12.00
N PHE A 47 7.17 0.81 -11.13
CA PHE A 47 5.75 0.83 -11.45
C PHE A 47 5.13 2.21 -11.25
N ASP A 48 4.12 2.53 -12.05
CA ASP A 48 3.28 3.72 -11.83
C ASP A 48 2.26 3.48 -10.72
N LEU A 49 1.87 2.21 -10.53
CA LEU A 49 0.91 1.79 -9.51
C LEU A 49 1.36 0.50 -8.84
N VAL A 50 1.43 0.51 -7.52
CA VAL A 50 1.55 -0.69 -6.69
C VAL A 50 0.22 -0.94 -5.99
N SER A 51 -0.23 -2.20 -5.95
CA SER A 51 -1.47 -2.58 -5.25
C SER A 51 -1.16 -3.57 -4.13
N LEU A 52 -1.49 -3.21 -2.90
CA LEU A 52 -1.55 -4.08 -1.73
C LEU A 52 -3.01 -4.34 -1.36
N SER A 53 -3.68 -5.20 -2.12
CA SER A 53 -5.09 -5.50 -1.89
C SER A 53 -5.25 -6.71 -0.98
N LEU A 54 -5.58 -6.47 0.28
CA LEU A 54 -5.74 -7.50 1.32
C LEU A 54 -4.47 -8.34 1.55
N VAL A 55 -3.30 -7.75 1.41
CA VAL A 55 -1.99 -8.39 1.62
C VAL A 55 -1.43 -7.99 2.98
N LEU A 56 -1.44 -6.70 3.29
CA LEU A 56 -0.82 -6.15 4.51
C LEU A 56 -1.40 -6.75 5.80
N ASN A 57 -2.67 -7.11 5.81
CA ASN A 57 -3.34 -7.71 6.96
C ASN A 57 -2.90 -9.16 7.24
N TYR A 58 -2.26 -9.82 6.29
CA TYR A 58 -1.70 -11.17 6.48
C TYR A 58 -0.26 -11.16 7.00
N VAL A 59 0.43 -10.03 6.95
CA VAL A 59 1.76 -9.89 7.55
C VAL A 59 1.61 -10.00 9.07
N PRO A 60 2.30 -10.98 9.74
CA PRO A 60 1.97 -11.33 11.12
C PRO A 60 2.39 -10.26 12.13
N ASP A 61 3.52 -9.58 11.92
CA ASP A 61 4.06 -8.64 12.86
C ASP A 61 3.88 -7.16 12.43
N PRO A 62 3.76 -6.24 13.40
CA PRO A 62 3.57 -4.82 13.10
C PRO A 62 4.72 -4.15 12.37
N ALA A 63 5.97 -4.59 12.61
CA ALA A 63 7.16 -4.00 11.99
C ALA A 63 7.26 -4.46 10.53
N GLY A 64 6.97 -5.72 10.25
CA GLY A 64 6.89 -6.25 8.89
C GLY A 64 5.84 -5.54 8.04
N ARG A 65 4.69 -5.12 8.64
CA ARG A 65 3.69 -4.30 7.95
C ARG A 65 4.25 -2.92 7.58
N GLY A 66 4.96 -2.28 8.50
CA GLY A 66 5.62 -1.00 8.23
C GLY A 66 6.69 -1.12 7.15
N GLU A 67 7.48 -2.20 7.20
CA GLU A 67 8.50 -2.47 6.17
C GLU A 67 7.88 -2.75 4.80
N MET A 68 6.77 -3.49 4.74
CA MET A 68 6.04 -3.71 3.49
C MET A 68 5.56 -2.39 2.87
N LEU A 69 5.01 -1.47 3.68
CA LEU A 69 4.63 -0.14 3.21
C LEU A 69 5.83 0.68 2.74
N ARG A 70 6.94 0.67 3.50
CA ARG A 70 8.18 1.34 3.10
C ARG A 70 8.69 0.80 1.77
N ARG A 71 8.66 -0.51 1.62
CA ARG A 71 9.14 -1.18 0.41
C ARG A 71 8.35 -0.76 -0.83
N THR A 72 7.07 -0.43 -0.74
CA THR A 72 6.29 0.06 -1.88
C THR A 72 6.85 1.34 -2.47
N THR A 73 7.44 2.23 -1.66
CA THR A 73 8.06 3.48 -2.16
C THR A 73 9.26 3.23 -3.05
N GLN A 74 9.94 2.09 -2.87
CA GLN A 74 11.11 1.71 -3.66
C GLN A 74 10.73 1.09 -5.00
N PHE A 75 9.53 0.53 -5.12
CA PHE A 75 8.98 -0.03 -6.35
C PHE A 75 8.23 0.99 -7.20
N LEU A 76 7.85 2.13 -6.65
CA LEU A 76 7.17 3.19 -7.39
C LEU A 76 8.20 4.09 -8.10
N ARG A 77 7.84 4.54 -9.31
CA ARG A 77 8.61 5.55 -10.04
C ARG A 77 8.72 6.84 -9.22
N ARG A 78 9.70 7.65 -9.51
CA ARG A 78 9.73 9.01 -8.98
C ARG A 78 8.66 9.84 -9.68
N CYS A 79 8.02 10.74 -8.94
CA CYS A 79 7.13 11.71 -9.55
C CYS A 79 7.97 12.59 -10.50
N THR A 80 7.76 12.44 -11.80
CA THR A 80 8.20 13.40 -12.80
C THR A 80 7.09 14.42 -13.00
N GLU A 81 7.42 15.66 -13.30
CA GLU A 81 6.42 16.66 -13.68
C GLU A 81 5.63 16.11 -14.86
N GLN A 82 4.37 15.77 -14.61
CA GLN A 82 3.46 15.33 -15.66
C GLN A 82 2.98 16.56 -16.43
N GLU A 83 2.86 16.42 -17.75
CA GLU A 83 2.30 17.47 -18.61
C GLU A 83 1.01 18.03 -18.02
N PRO A 84 0.91 19.34 -17.78
CA PRO A 84 -0.31 19.97 -17.30
C PRO A 84 -1.48 19.66 -18.24
N GLY A 85 -2.58 19.12 -17.69
CA GLY A 85 -3.78 18.79 -18.48
C GLY A 85 -3.92 17.30 -18.83
N SER A 86 -2.99 16.42 -18.48
CA SER A 86 -3.20 14.98 -18.61
C SER A 86 -4.33 14.52 -17.68
N PRO A 87 -5.27 13.65 -18.13
CA PRO A 87 -6.31 13.06 -17.28
C PRO A 87 -5.80 12.29 -16.07
N THR A 88 -4.52 11.88 -16.09
CA THR A 88 -3.84 11.17 -15.03
C THR A 88 -2.93 12.08 -14.19
N SER A 89 -2.89 13.37 -14.51
CA SER A 89 -2.10 14.35 -13.75
C SER A 89 -2.49 14.31 -12.27
N GLY A 90 -1.48 14.13 -11.41
CA GLY A 90 -1.68 14.04 -9.97
C GLY A 90 -2.17 12.68 -9.45
N LEU A 91 -2.36 11.66 -10.31
CA LEU A 91 -2.75 10.32 -9.86
C LEU A 91 -1.55 9.39 -9.61
N PHE A 92 -0.48 9.53 -10.37
CA PHE A 92 0.69 8.64 -10.31
C PHE A 92 1.97 9.38 -9.91
N PRO A 93 2.95 8.67 -9.36
CA PRO A 93 2.94 7.25 -8.96
C PRO A 93 2.13 7.01 -7.69
N SER A 94 1.43 5.87 -7.59
CA SER A 94 0.48 5.63 -6.49
C SER A 94 0.55 4.24 -5.88
N LEU A 95 0.17 4.16 -4.61
CA LEU A 95 -0.16 2.93 -3.90
C LEU A 95 -1.67 2.80 -3.76
N PHE A 96 -2.24 1.70 -4.23
CA PHE A 96 -3.62 1.29 -3.93
C PHE A 96 -3.60 0.30 -2.76
N LEU A 97 -4.09 0.75 -1.61
CA LEU A 97 -4.13 -0.03 -0.38
C LEU A 97 -5.56 -0.44 -0.05
N VAL A 98 -5.78 -1.73 0.15
CA VAL A 98 -7.06 -2.26 0.63
C VAL A 98 -6.83 -3.07 1.91
N LEU A 99 -7.58 -2.75 2.96
CA LEU A 99 -7.56 -3.45 4.24
C LEU A 99 -8.97 -3.87 4.64
N PRO A 100 -9.13 -4.94 5.46
CA PRO A 100 -10.38 -5.16 6.18
C PRO A 100 -10.71 -3.93 7.03
N ALA A 101 -11.96 -3.46 6.97
CA ALA A 101 -12.38 -2.28 7.73
C ALA A 101 -12.06 -2.36 9.23
N PRO A 102 -12.20 -3.52 9.92
CA PRO A 102 -11.83 -3.65 11.33
C PRO A 102 -10.36 -3.37 11.63
N CYS A 103 -9.44 -3.51 10.68
CA CYS A 103 -8.02 -3.19 10.88
C CYS A 103 -7.81 -1.71 11.23
N VAL A 104 -8.72 -0.84 10.79
CA VAL A 104 -8.64 0.61 11.04
C VAL A 104 -9.78 1.05 11.96
N ALA A 105 -11.02 0.62 11.67
CA ALA A 105 -12.20 1.08 12.41
C ALA A 105 -12.36 0.44 13.80
N ASN A 106 -11.78 -0.75 14.02
CA ASN A 106 -11.91 -1.49 15.28
C ASN A 106 -10.55 -1.97 15.82
N SER A 107 -9.48 -1.28 15.55
CA SER A 107 -8.19 -1.58 16.16
C SER A 107 -7.92 -0.75 17.40
N ARG A 108 -7.20 -1.33 18.36
CA ARG A 108 -6.68 -0.64 19.55
C ARG A 108 -5.49 0.27 19.20
N TYR A 109 -4.70 -0.08 18.18
CA TYR A 109 -3.40 0.52 17.89
C TYR A 109 -3.33 1.24 16.54
N LEU A 110 -4.41 1.17 15.75
CA LEU A 110 -4.47 1.85 14.46
C LEU A 110 -5.87 2.44 14.27
N ASP A 111 -5.91 3.70 13.94
CA ASP A 111 -7.08 4.39 13.41
C ASP A 111 -6.73 5.07 12.08
N GLU A 112 -7.66 5.79 11.51
CA GLU A 112 -7.48 6.45 10.23
C GLU A 112 -6.46 7.59 10.31
N ALA A 113 -6.46 8.37 11.37
CA ALA A 113 -5.51 9.46 11.58
C ALA A 113 -4.07 8.92 11.68
N ARG A 114 -3.89 7.84 12.42
CA ARG A 114 -2.60 7.18 12.56
C ARG A 114 -2.13 6.55 11.24
N LEU A 115 -3.05 5.92 10.49
CA LEU A 115 -2.72 5.42 9.15
C LEU A 115 -2.27 6.55 8.22
N GLN A 116 -2.98 7.68 8.22
CA GLN A 116 -2.58 8.87 7.44
C GLN A 116 -1.21 9.39 7.85
N GLY A 117 -0.93 9.46 9.15
CA GLY A 117 0.38 9.88 9.66
C GLY A 117 1.51 8.94 9.21
N ILE A 118 1.29 7.62 9.30
CA ILE A 118 2.24 6.60 8.82
C ILE A 118 2.49 6.76 7.31
N MET A 119 1.43 6.87 6.52
CA MET A 119 1.54 7.05 5.07
C MET A 119 2.24 8.36 4.72
N GLY A 120 1.88 9.45 5.39
CA GLY A 120 2.54 10.76 5.21
C GLY A 120 4.03 10.71 5.53
N SER A 121 4.43 9.98 6.59
CA SER A 121 5.85 9.81 6.94
C SER A 121 6.64 8.99 5.92
N LEU A 122 5.97 8.24 5.03
CA LEU A 122 6.56 7.57 3.88
C LEU A 122 6.54 8.41 2.60
N GLY A 123 6.00 9.63 2.67
CA GLY A 123 5.88 10.53 1.54
C GLY A 123 4.62 10.34 0.69
N TYR A 124 3.64 9.63 1.22
CA TYR A 124 2.35 9.46 0.55
C TYR A 124 1.36 10.55 0.93
N THR A 125 0.62 11.06 -0.06
CA THR A 125 -0.54 11.94 0.14
C THR A 125 -1.82 11.21 -0.29
N PRO A 126 -2.94 11.38 0.46
CA PRO A 126 -4.20 10.73 0.11
C PRO A 126 -4.82 11.37 -1.14
N VAL A 127 -5.14 10.56 -2.16
CA VAL A 127 -5.86 10.97 -3.38
C VAL A 127 -7.33 10.67 -3.26
N LYS A 128 -7.67 9.43 -2.86
CA LYS A 128 -9.06 9.00 -2.74
C LYS A 128 -9.20 7.94 -1.66
N ARG A 129 -10.31 8.02 -0.94
CA ARG A 129 -10.66 7.05 0.09
C ARG A 129 -12.10 6.58 -0.12
N LYS A 130 -12.33 5.29 0.16
CA LYS A 130 -13.69 4.70 0.24
C LYS A 130 -13.74 3.74 1.41
N LEU A 131 -14.74 3.87 2.25
CA LEU A 131 -15.09 2.90 3.28
C LEU A 131 -16.37 2.18 2.87
N SER A 132 -16.33 0.85 2.91
CA SER A 132 -17.51 -0.01 2.81
C SER A 132 -17.74 -0.73 4.13
N ALA A 133 -18.81 -1.49 4.26
CA ALA A 133 -19.09 -2.28 5.47
C ALA A 133 -17.95 -3.25 5.85
N LYS A 134 -17.18 -3.73 4.89
CA LYS A 134 -16.15 -4.76 5.11
C LYS A 134 -14.72 -4.29 4.84
N LEU A 135 -14.53 -3.30 3.99
CA LEU A 135 -13.21 -2.92 3.47
C LEU A 135 -13.03 -1.41 3.50
N ILE A 136 -11.79 -1.00 3.76
CA ILE A 136 -11.31 0.36 3.50
C ILE A 136 -10.37 0.33 2.29
N TYR A 137 -10.58 1.28 1.38
CA TYR A 137 -9.78 1.49 0.17
C TYR A 137 -9.11 2.85 0.26
N GLY A 138 -7.84 2.90 -0.06
CA GLY A 138 -7.07 4.13 -0.16
C GLY A 138 -6.23 4.16 -1.42
N LEU A 139 -6.31 5.25 -2.18
CA LEU A 139 -5.35 5.57 -3.22
C LEU A 139 -4.44 6.68 -2.68
N TRP A 140 -3.14 6.42 -2.69
CA TRP A 140 -2.13 7.27 -2.10
C TRP A 140 -1.07 7.61 -3.12
N ARG A 141 -0.87 8.89 -3.43
CA ARG A 141 0.19 9.34 -4.34
C ARG A 141 1.51 9.47 -3.59
N LEU A 142 2.59 8.98 -4.20
CA LEU A 142 3.94 9.16 -3.68
C LEU A 142 4.50 10.50 -4.21
N GLU A 143 4.90 11.40 -3.30
CA GLU A 143 5.45 12.71 -3.65
C GLU A 143 6.96 12.62 -3.98
N ALA A 144 7.43 13.53 -4.84
CA ALA A 144 8.82 13.58 -5.26
C ALA A 144 9.82 13.80 -4.10
N THR A 145 9.37 14.46 -3.04
CA THR A 145 10.18 14.82 -1.85
C THR A 145 10.28 13.71 -0.82
N ALA A 146 9.75 12.51 -1.10
CA ALA A 146 9.68 11.39 -0.15
C ALA A 146 11.04 10.90 0.38
N GLY A 147 12.16 11.35 -0.18
CA GLY A 147 13.50 10.93 0.25
C GLY A 147 13.91 11.31 1.69
N ALA A 148 13.22 12.26 2.34
CA ALA A 148 13.46 12.65 3.74
C ALA A 148 12.49 11.98 4.73
N ALA A 149 11.48 11.31 4.26
CA ALA A 149 10.31 10.89 5.04
C ALA A 149 10.51 9.65 5.93
N GLY A 150 11.60 8.90 5.80
CA GLY A 150 11.79 7.62 6.49
C GLY A 150 12.26 7.67 7.95
N ARG A 151 12.35 8.85 8.58
CA ARG A 151 12.92 8.98 9.92
C ARG A 151 11.91 9.01 11.07
N THR A 152 10.62 9.09 10.78
CA THR A 152 9.60 9.11 11.84
C THR A 152 9.40 7.70 12.38
N LYS A 153 9.63 7.54 13.70
CA LYS A 153 9.38 6.27 14.39
C LYS A 153 7.92 6.18 14.80
N TRP A 154 7.29 5.08 14.41
CA TRP A 154 5.91 4.76 14.79
C TRP A 154 5.90 3.54 15.71
N LYS A 155 5.81 3.79 17.01
CA LYS A 155 5.73 2.74 18.02
C LYS A 155 4.30 2.18 18.11
N LYS A 156 4.14 1.00 18.71
CA LYS A 156 2.84 0.44 19.03
C LYS A 156 2.28 1.17 20.25
N GLU A 157 1.37 2.11 20.02
CA GLU A 157 0.72 2.92 21.05
C GLU A 157 -0.78 2.70 20.99
N GLU A 158 -1.44 2.65 22.15
CA GLU A 158 -2.88 2.51 22.23
C GLU A 158 -3.56 3.85 21.87
N VAL A 159 -4.30 3.85 20.77
CA VAL A 159 -5.06 5.03 20.30
C VAL A 159 -6.55 4.90 20.59
N ASN A 160 -7.05 3.67 20.69
CA ASN A 160 -8.46 3.39 20.96
C ASN A 160 -8.58 2.32 22.04
N PRO A 161 -8.84 2.67 23.30
CA PRO A 161 -9.03 1.69 24.38
C PRO A 161 -10.31 0.86 24.16
N GLY A 162 -10.31 -0.37 24.65
CA GLY A 162 -11.51 -1.22 24.64
C GLY A 162 -11.20 -2.71 24.53
N LYS A 163 -11.93 -3.53 25.32
CA LYS A 163 -11.71 -4.98 25.41
C LYS A 163 -12.08 -5.75 24.13
N SER A 164 -13.04 -5.24 23.35
CA SER A 164 -13.52 -5.87 22.11
C SER A 164 -12.76 -5.48 20.85
N ARG A 165 -11.73 -4.62 20.96
CA ARG A 165 -10.94 -4.17 19.83
C ARG A 165 -9.86 -5.18 19.46
N ASN A 166 -9.59 -5.31 18.16
CA ASN A 166 -8.48 -6.13 17.67
C ASN A 166 -7.11 -5.45 17.92
N ASN A 167 -6.04 -6.20 17.73
CA ASN A 167 -4.67 -5.76 17.99
C ASN A 167 -3.89 -5.43 16.70
N PHE A 168 -4.57 -5.12 15.62
CA PHE A 168 -3.88 -4.76 14.37
C PHE A 168 -3.10 -3.46 14.58
N ALA A 169 -1.82 -3.49 14.25
CA ALA A 169 -0.92 -2.35 14.39
C ALA A 169 0.04 -2.31 13.20
N ILE A 170 0.56 -1.14 12.90
CA ILE A 170 1.68 -0.91 11.99
C ILE A 170 2.72 -0.11 12.76
N THR A 171 3.97 -0.57 12.75
CA THR A 171 5.08 0.14 13.39
C THR A 171 6.23 0.35 12.43
N MET A 172 6.99 1.43 12.63
CA MET A 172 8.20 1.74 11.86
C MET A 172 9.26 2.27 12.81
N GLY A 173 10.50 1.85 12.63
CA GLY A 173 11.63 2.24 13.45
C GLY A 173 12.86 2.56 12.61
#